data_bad59cb54a5fdb8ceb5221af30c100c4
#
_entry.id   bad59cb54a5fdb8ceb5221af30c100c4
#
_cell.length_a   1.000
_cell.length_b   1.000
_cell.length_c   1.000
_cell.angle_alpha   90.00
_cell.angle_beta   90.00
_cell.angle_gamma   90.00
#
_symmetry.space_group_name_H-M   'P 1'
#
loop_
_entity.id
_entity.type
_entity.pdbx_description
1 polymer ?
#
loop_
_entity_poly.entity_id
_entity_poly.type
_entity_poly.pdbx_seq_one_letter_code
_entity_poly.pdbx_strand_id
1 'polypeptide(L)'
;MDAKTSKEHLPRAVWALGLTSLFMDTSSELIHGLLPVFLMVTLGASATALGLVEGIAEATAQITRVFSGWLSDTLGKRKALAVAGYGLAAATKPLFPLADSIGLVLLARFLDRIGKGIRGAPRDALVADLTPPEQRGAAFGLRQSLDTVGATLGPAAAIVLMYLCNDDIRTVLWFAVIPAVLAVTVLVLGVEEPAHLESKTKAPLRLADIKELDSAYWLVIGAGTVFTLARFSEA
;
A
#
# COMPACT_ATOMS: atom_id res chain seq x y z
N MET A 1 -34.17 -12.10 27.68
CA MET A 1 -32.83 -12.40 27.16
C MET A 1 -32.43 -11.24 26.24
N ASP A 2 -31.96 -10.16 26.86
CA ASP A 2 -31.67 -8.91 26.15
C ASP A 2 -30.25 -8.99 25.59
N ALA A 3 -30.12 -9.29 24.30
CA ALA A 3 -28.89 -9.08 23.56
C ALA A 3 -28.74 -7.56 23.35
N LYS A 4 -28.22 -6.86 24.36
CA LYS A 4 -27.65 -5.52 24.19
C LYS A 4 -26.47 -5.66 23.25
N THR A 5 -26.71 -5.46 21.96
CA THR A 5 -25.65 -5.17 20.98
C THR A 5 -25.08 -3.82 21.36
N SER A 6 -24.12 -3.83 22.28
CA SER A 6 -23.22 -2.71 22.46
C SER A 6 -22.62 -2.40 21.10
N LYS A 7 -22.94 -1.25 20.52
CA LYS A 7 -22.21 -0.71 19.36
C LYS A 7 -20.81 -0.32 19.86
N GLU A 8 -19.96 -1.32 20.05
CA GLU A 8 -18.57 -1.08 20.39
C GLU A 8 -17.93 -0.38 19.18
N HIS A 9 -17.51 0.84 19.38
CA HIS A 9 -16.80 1.64 18.38
C HIS A 9 -15.46 0.97 18.05
N LEU A 10 -15.12 0.94 16.76
CA LEU A 10 -13.80 0.47 16.34
C LEU A 10 -12.69 1.26 17.06
N PRO A 11 -11.60 0.61 17.45
CA PRO A 11 -10.46 1.25 18.11
C PRO A 11 -9.92 2.45 17.31
N ARG A 12 -9.51 3.51 18.01
CA ARG A 12 -8.94 4.71 17.36
C ARG A 12 -7.73 4.39 16.49
N ALA A 13 -6.93 3.40 16.86
CA ALA A 13 -5.78 2.96 16.08
C ALA A 13 -6.18 2.38 14.73
N VAL A 14 -7.35 1.72 14.61
CA VAL A 14 -7.88 1.21 13.34
C VAL A 14 -8.26 2.36 12.40
N TRP A 15 -8.87 3.42 12.95
CA TRP A 15 -9.13 4.64 12.19
C TRP A 15 -7.83 5.31 11.72
N ALA A 16 -6.82 5.38 12.60
CA ALA A 16 -5.51 5.91 12.22
C ALA A 16 -4.86 5.10 11.09
N LEU A 17 -4.91 3.76 11.15
CA LEU A 17 -4.42 2.89 10.06
C LEU A 17 -5.20 3.09 8.76
N GLY A 18 -6.51 3.25 8.84
CA GLY A 18 -7.34 3.54 7.67
C GLY A 18 -7.02 4.91 7.05
N LEU A 19 -6.90 5.96 7.86
CA LEU A 19 -6.52 7.30 7.40
C LEU A 19 -5.10 7.32 6.81
N THR A 20 -4.16 6.58 7.42
CA THR A 20 -2.81 6.39 6.86
C THR A 20 -2.88 5.82 5.46
N SER A 21 -3.69 4.79 5.25
CA SER A 21 -3.90 4.19 3.94
C SER A 21 -4.54 5.18 2.97
N LEU A 22 -5.62 5.87 3.37
CA LEU A 22 -6.29 6.88 2.56
C LEU A 22 -5.31 7.94 2.05
N PHE A 23 -4.53 8.55 2.94
CA PHE A 23 -3.60 9.60 2.56
C PHE A 23 -2.48 9.08 1.64
N MET A 24 -1.93 7.91 1.94
CA MET A 24 -0.86 7.34 1.12
C MET A 24 -1.38 6.92 -0.26
N ASP A 25 -2.59 6.37 -0.34
CA ASP A 25 -3.19 5.96 -1.62
C ASP A 25 -3.60 7.20 -2.43
N THR A 26 -4.14 8.26 -1.80
CA THR A 26 -4.33 9.56 -2.48
C THR A 26 -3.03 10.06 -3.09
N SER A 27 -1.92 10.03 -2.35
CA SER A 27 -0.60 10.42 -2.83
C SER A 27 -0.12 9.57 -4.01
N SER A 28 -0.23 8.25 -3.86
CA SER A 28 0.28 7.31 -4.85
C SER A 28 -0.53 7.34 -6.14
N GLU A 29 -1.85 7.40 -6.04
CA GLU A 29 -2.75 7.41 -7.19
C GLU A 29 -2.77 8.76 -7.92
N LEU A 30 -2.49 9.88 -7.23
CA LEU A 30 -2.24 11.15 -7.89
C LEU A 30 -1.02 11.05 -8.85
N ILE A 31 0.08 10.45 -8.39
CA ILE A 31 1.27 10.23 -9.23
C ILE A 31 0.96 9.21 -10.33
N HIS A 32 0.32 8.08 -9.97
CA HIS A 32 0.03 7.00 -10.90
C HIS A 32 -0.84 7.47 -12.07
N GLY A 33 -1.85 8.30 -11.79
CA GLY A 33 -2.70 8.86 -12.84
C GLY A 33 -1.96 9.78 -13.81
N LEU A 34 -0.91 10.47 -13.37
CA LEU A 34 -0.13 11.39 -14.21
C LEU A 34 1.12 10.75 -14.81
N LEU A 35 1.58 9.63 -14.26
CA LEU A 35 2.85 9.02 -14.63
C LEU A 35 2.95 8.62 -16.11
N PRO A 36 1.91 8.04 -16.75
CA PRO A 36 1.96 7.75 -18.18
C PRO A 36 2.17 9.00 -19.04
N VAL A 37 1.44 10.07 -18.73
CA VAL A 37 1.56 11.34 -19.44
C VAL A 37 2.94 11.96 -19.20
N PHE A 38 3.43 11.96 -17.96
CA PHE A 38 4.75 12.47 -17.61
C PHE A 38 5.88 11.71 -18.31
N LEU A 39 5.82 10.37 -18.35
CA LEU A 39 6.81 9.55 -19.02
C LEU A 39 6.79 9.74 -20.54
N MET A 40 5.61 9.73 -21.16
CA MET A 40 5.49 9.74 -22.61
C MET A 40 5.64 11.16 -23.19
N VAL A 41 4.99 12.15 -22.60
CA VAL A 41 4.96 13.51 -23.14
C VAL A 41 6.16 14.33 -22.67
N THR A 42 6.51 14.24 -21.38
CA THR A 42 7.60 15.06 -20.83
C THR A 42 8.98 14.44 -21.03
N LEU A 43 9.09 13.12 -20.86
CA LEU A 43 10.38 12.40 -20.93
C LEU A 43 10.58 11.61 -22.23
N GLY A 44 9.58 11.57 -23.12
CA GLY A 44 9.69 10.91 -24.43
C GLY A 44 9.78 9.37 -24.36
N ALA A 45 9.27 8.74 -23.30
CA ALA A 45 9.28 7.30 -23.15
C ALA A 45 8.34 6.60 -24.14
N SER A 46 8.71 5.39 -24.58
CA SER A 46 7.80 4.53 -25.33
C SER A 46 6.76 3.84 -24.44
N ALA A 47 5.64 3.42 -25.02
CA ALA A 47 4.63 2.63 -24.31
C ALA A 47 5.22 1.31 -23.75
N THR A 48 6.16 0.70 -24.47
CA THR A 48 6.87 -0.50 -24.00
C THR A 48 7.70 -0.20 -22.74
N ALA A 49 8.40 0.94 -22.70
CA ALA A 49 9.15 1.35 -21.52
C ALA A 49 8.23 1.59 -20.31
N LEU A 50 7.06 2.21 -20.54
CA LEU A 50 6.05 2.39 -19.50
C LEU A 50 5.58 1.03 -18.94
N GLY A 51 5.21 0.09 -19.81
CA GLY A 51 4.79 -1.25 -19.39
C GLY A 51 5.85 -2.00 -18.60
N LEU A 52 7.13 -1.88 -18.98
CA LEU A 52 8.25 -2.47 -18.23
C LEU A 52 8.41 -1.83 -16.85
N VAL A 53 8.31 -0.50 -16.75
CA VAL A 53 8.39 0.23 -15.48
C VAL A 53 7.29 -0.25 -14.52
N GLU A 54 6.05 -0.30 -14.99
CA GLU A 54 4.92 -0.72 -14.16
C GLU A 54 4.98 -2.21 -13.82
N GLY A 55 5.32 -3.08 -14.76
CA GLY A 55 5.44 -4.52 -14.51
C GLY A 55 6.52 -4.87 -13.49
N ILE A 56 7.72 -4.29 -13.61
CA ILE A 56 8.81 -4.48 -12.64
C ILE A 56 8.41 -3.94 -11.28
N ALA A 57 7.79 -2.76 -11.25
CA ALA A 57 7.35 -2.11 -10.03
C ALA A 57 6.34 -2.98 -9.27
N GLU A 58 5.30 -3.48 -9.94
CA GLU A 58 4.26 -4.29 -9.29
C GLU A 58 4.81 -5.66 -8.84
N ALA A 59 5.62 -6.34 -9.64
CA ALA A 59 6.29 -7.57 -9.24
C ALA A 59 7.15 -7.36 -7.97
N THR A 60 7.87 -6.24 -7.90
CA THR A 60 8.68 -5.88 -6.73
C THR A 60 7.83 -5.72 -5.47
N ALA A 61 6.66 -5.06 -5.56
CA ALA A 61 5.77 -4.89 -4.42
C ALA A 61 5.28 -6.24 -3.87
N GLN A 62 4.87 -7.16 -4.75
CA GLN A 62 4.36 -8.47 -4.36
C GLN A 62 5.46 -9.33 -3.72
N ILE A 63 6.64 -9.39 -4.33
CA ILE A 63 7.78 -10.14 -3.78
C ILE A 63 8.16 -9.59 -2.40
N THR A 64 8.31 -8.26 -2.29
CA THR A 64 8.68 -7.60 -1.02
C THR A 64 7.64 -7.85 0.08
N ARG A 65 6.34 -7.90 -0.28
CA ARG A 65 5.26 -8.14 0.67
C ARG A 65 5.36 -9.52 1.33
N VAL A 66 5.75 -10.54 0.59
CA VAL A 66 5.95 -11.91 1.14
C VAL A 66 7.05 -11.90 2.21
N PHE A 67 8.21 -11.31 1.89
CA PHE A 67 9.33 -11.22 2.83
C PHE A 67 9.02 -10.33 4.04
N SER A 68 8.30 -9.23 3.82
CA SER A 68 7.89 -8.32 4.88
C SER A 68 6.95 -8.98 5.88
N GLY A 69 6.02 -9.84 5.44
CA GLY A 69 5.15 -10.60 6.33
C GLY A 69 5.95 -11.52 7.25
N TRP A 70 6.85 -12.30 6.70
CA TRP A 70 7.74 -13.18 7.48
C TRP A 70 8.60 -12.37 8.47
N LEU A 71 9.20 -11.27 8.03
CA LEU A 71 10.03 -10.42 8.87
C LEU A 71 9.23 -9.78 10.01
N SER A 72 8.00 -9.35 9.73
CA SER A 72 7.08 -8.78 10.69
C SER A 72 6.73 -9.76 11.83
N ASP A 73 6.46 -11.01 11.44
CA ASP A 73 6.12 -12.06 12.40
C ASP A 73 7.33 -12.49 13.25
N THR A 74 8.54 -12.47 12.68
CA THR A 74 9.76 -12.85 13.40
C THR A 74 10.26 -11.73 14.35
N LEU A 75 10.19 -10.48 13.92
CA LEU A 75 10.67 -9.36 14.73
C LEU A 75 9.66 -8.92 15.79
N GLY A 76 8.37 -9.19 15.62
CA GLY A 76 7.31 -8.71 16.50
C GLY A 76 7.16 -7.17 16.50
N LYS A 77 7.79 -6.44 15.57
CA LYS A 77 7.81 -4.98 15.49
C LYS A 77 7.01 -4.50 14.28
N ARG A 78 5.70 -4.69 14.34
CA ARG A 78 4.81 -4.42 13.19
C ARG A 78 4.69 -2.94 12.85
N LYS A 79 4.54 -2.07 13.86
CA LYS A 79 4.48 -0.63 13.65
C LYS A 79 5.78 -0.11 13.04
N ALA A 80 6.94 -0.53 13.56
CA ALA A 80 8.24 -0.06 13.05
C ALA A 80 8.42 -0.40 11.56
N LEU A 81 8.05 -1.62 11.14
CA LEU A 81 8.09 -2.02 9.73
C LEU A 81 7.09 -1.24 8.86
N ALA A 82 5.87 -1.04 9.37
CA ALA A 82 4.88 -0.22 8.68
C ALA A 82 5.41 1.21 8.49
N VAL A 83 5.93 1.84 9.56
CA VAL A 83 6.53 3.19 9.48
C VAL A 83 7.69 3.23 8.48
N ALA A 84 8.57 2.24 8.48
CA ALA A 84 9.67 2.17 7.50
C ALA A 84 9.14 2.09 6.06
N GLY A 85 8.13 1.26 5.79
CA GLY A 85 7.54 1.14 4.46
C GLY A 85 6.77 2.39 4.00
N TYR A 86 5.98 2.99 4.88
CA TYR A 86 5.30 4.27 4.59
C TYR A 86 6.30 5.43 4.45
N GLY A 87 7.32 5.48 5.30
CA GLY A 87 8.39 6.48 5.25
C GLY A 87 9.20 6.39 3.97
N LEU A 88 9.59 5.18 3.55
CA LEU A 88 10.27 4.98 2.27
C LEU A 88 9.40 5.46 1.10
N ALA A 89 8.12 5.06 1.06
CA ALA A 89 7.20 5.51 0.02
C ALA A 89 7.03 7.05 0.02
N ALA A 90 6.93 7.68 1.20
CA ALA A 90 6.84 9.14 1.29
C ALA A 90 8.13 9.83 0.82
N ALA A 91 9.29 9.28 1.17
CA ALA A 91 10.60 9.81 0.76
C ALA A 91 10.83 9.74 -0.76
N THR A 92 10.17 8.83 -1.46
CA THR A 92 10.27 8.72 -2.93
C THR A 92 9.42 9.75 -3.66
N LYS A 93 8.38 10.32 -3.02
CA LYS A 93 7.46 11.24 -3.72
C LYS A 93 8.14 12.46 -4.34
N PRO A 94 9.10 13.13 -3.67
CA PRO A 94 9.84 14.24 -4.27
C PRO A 94 10.68 13.86 -5.50
N LEU A 95 11.07 12.59 -5.64
CA LEU A 95 11.89 12.14 -6.78
C LEU A 95 11.13 12.21 -8.10
N PHE A 96 9.78 12.09 -8.10
CA PHE A 96 8.99 12.15 -9.32
C PHE A 96 9.01 13.55 -9.97
N PRO A 97 8.68 14.65 -9.28
CA PRO A 97 8.77 15.98 -9.89
C PRO A 97 10.20 16.41 -10.21
N LEU A 98 11.20 15.88 -9.50
CA LEU A 98 12.62 16.14 -9.76
C LEU A 98 13.20 15.30 -10.89
N ALA A 99 12.47 14.31 -11.39
CA ALA A 99 12.99 13.43 -12.43
C ALA A 99 13.16 14.17 -13.77
N ASP A 100 14.36 14.07 -14.31
CA ASP A 100 14.77 14.56 -15.63
C ASP A 100 15.03 13.42 -16.62
N SER A 101 14.95 12.18 -16.16
CA SER A 101 15.20 10.99 -16.96
C SER A 101 14.26 9.84 -16.59
N ILE A 102 13.99 8.95 -17.55
CA ILE A 102 13.21 7.73 -17.35
C ILE A 102 13.85 6.85 -16.25
N GLY A 103 15.18 6.82 -16.18
CA GLY A 103 15.91 6.05 -15.18
C GLY A 103 15.62 6.50 -13.74
N LEU A 104 15.50 7.82 -13.49
CA LEU A 104 15.17 8.33 -12.17
C LEU A 104 13.71 8.05 -11.80
N VAL A 105 12.78 8.14 -12.76
CA VAL A 105 11.38 7.72 -12.55
C VAL A 105 11.29 6.24 -12.20
N LEU A 106 12.02 5.39 -12.94
CA LEU A 106 12.09 3.95 -12.67
C LEU A 106 12.60 3.68 -11.25
N LEU A 107 13.68 4.36 -10.84
CA LEU A 107 14.21 4.23 -9.48
C LEU A 107 13.19 4.67 -8.42
N ALA A 108 12.57 5.84 -8.60
CA ALA A 108 11.55 6.35 -7.69
C ALA A 108 10.37 5.36 -7.57
N ARG A 109 9.90 4.84 -8.70
CA ARG A 109 8.82 3.86 -8.75
C ARG A 109 9.18 2.54 -8.05
N PHE A 110 10.39 2.04 -8.31
CA PHE A 110 10.91 0.82 -7.71
C PHE A 110 10.99 0.94 -6.17
N LEU A 111 11.56 2.04 -5.66
CA LEU A 111 11.65 2.30 -4.23
C LEU A 111 10.26 2.49 -3.59
N ASP A 112 9.35 3.19 -4.25
CA ASP A 112 7.95 3.33 -3.80
C ASP A 112 7.27 1.96 -3.66
N ARG A 113 7.46 1.06 -4.63
CA ARG A 113 6.91 -0.29 -4.60
C ARG A 113 7.52 -1.17 -3.53
N ILE A 114 8.81 -1.04 -3.27
CA ILE A 114 9.46 -1.65 -2.09
C ILE A 114 8.76 -1.17 -0.81
N GLY A 115 8.58 0.15 -0.67
CA GLY A 115 7.84 0.73 0.46
C GLY A 115 6.44 0.16 0.61
N LYS A 116 5.70 0.02 -0.50
CA LYS A 116 4.36 -0.61 -0.54
C LYS A 116 4.41 -2.07 -0.08
N GLY A 117 5.39 -2.83 -0.55
CA GLY A 117 5.60 -4.23 -0.15
C GLY A 117 5.92 -4.36 1.33
N ILE A 118 6.85 -3.53 1.85
CA ILE A 118 7.25 -3.55 3.27
C ILE A 118 6.06 -3.27 4.19
N ARG A 119 5.23 -2.28 3.87
CA ARG A 119 4.13 -1.85 4.76
C ARG A 119 2.90 -2.76 4.72
N GLY A 120 2.67 -3.50 3.63
CA GLY A 120 1.41 -4.20 3.37
C GLY A 120 1.05 -5.22 4.44
N ALA A 121 1.89 -6.22 4.64
CA ALA A 121 1.65 -7.29 5.61
C ALA A 121 1.69 -6.80 7.08
N PRO A 122 2.67 -5.99 7.54
CA PRO A 122 2.67 -5.45 8.90
C PRO A 122 1.45 -4.59 9.22
N ARG A 123 0.97 -3.76 8.27
CA ARG A 123 -0.24 -2.96 8.45
C ARG A 123 -1.47 -3.84 8.66
N ASP A 124 -1.66 -4.85 7.80
CA ASP A 124 -2.81 -5.75 7.89
C ASP A 124 -2.77 -6.56 9.20
N ALA A 125 -1.57 -6.95 9.64
CA ALA A 125 -1.37 -7.60 10.93
C ALA A 125 -1.71 -6.67 12.11
N LEU A 126 -1.32 -5.38 12.06
CA LEU A 126 -1.69 -4.39 13.08
C LEU A 126 -3.21 -4.22 13.20
N VAL A 127 -3.94 -4.18 12.07
CA VAL A 127 -5.40 -4.13 12.09
C VAL A 127 -5.97 -5.34 12.83
N ALA A 128 -5.46 -6.55 12.57
CA ALA A 128 -5.91 -7.77 13.22
C ALA A 128 -5.58 -7.80 14.73
N ASP A 129 -4.39 -7.33 15.13
CA ASP A 129 -3.94 -7.36 16.52
C ASP A 129 -4.65 -6.32 17.40
N LEU A 130 -4.95 -5.14 16.83
CA LEU A 130 -5.59 -4.04 17.53
C LEU A 130 -7.13 -4.16 17.56
N THR A 131 -7.68 -5.23 16.94
CA THR A 131 -9.13 -5.40 16.80
C THR A 131 -9.59 -6.72 17.42
N PRO A 132 -10.60 -6.72 18.31
CA PRO A 132 -11.24 -7.95 18.79
C PRO A 132 -11.69 -8.84 17.61
N PRO A 133 -11.63 -10.18 17.76
CA PRO A 133 -11.97 -11.12 16.69
C PRO A 133 -13.35 -10.85 16.04
N GLU A 134 -14.34 -10.46 16.83
CA GLU A 134 -15.72 -10.22 16.42
C GLU A 134 -15.85 -8.97 15.53
N GLN A 135 -14.92 -8.02 15.65
CA GLN A 135 -14.93 -6.74 14.92
C GLN A 135 -13.93 -6.70 13.76
N ARG A 136 -13.12 -7.73 13.55
CA ARG A 136 -12.08 -7.75 12.50
C ARG A 136 -12.66 -7.50 11.11
N GLY A 137 -13.82 -8.09 10.80
CA GLY A 137 -14.49 -7.86 9.52
C GLY A 137 -14.81 -6.38 9.29
N ALA A 138 -15.35 -5.70 10.31
CA ALA A 138 -15.64 -4.26 10.24
C ALA A 138 -14.36 -3.41 10.14
N ALA A 139 -13.30 -3.77 10.87
CA ALA A 139 -12.01 -3.07 10.83
C ALA A 139 -11.34 -3.16 9.45
N PHE A 140 -11.30 -4.35 8.86
CA PHE A 140 -10.80 -4.53 7.49
C PHE A 140 -11.69 -3.85 6.45
N GLY A 141 -13.02 -3.88 6.64
CA GLY A 141 -13.97 -3.17 5.80
C GLY A 141 -13.75 -1.65 5.83
N LEU A 142 -13.58 -1.06 7.02
CA LEU A 142 -13.24 0.36 7.16
C LEU A 142 -11.94 0.70 6.46
N ARG A 143 -10.88 -0.07 6.72
CA ARG A 143 -9.58 0.15 6.09
C ARG A 143 -9.69 0.09 4.56
N GLN A 144 -10.36 -0.94 4.03
CA GLN A 144 -10.52 -1.09 2.58
C GLN A 144 -11.36 0.03 1.96
N SER A 145 -12.40 0.49 2.66
CA SER A 145 -13.19 1.63 2.20
C SER A 145 -12.36 2.90 2.12
N LEU A 146 -11.51 3.15 3.12
CA LEU A 146 -10.62 4.32 3.13
C LEU A 146 -9.51 4.21 2.07
N ASP A 147 -8.97 3.01 1.79
CA ASP A 147 -8.08 2.75 0.65
C ASP A 147 -8.78 3.16 -0.67
N THR A 148 -10.02 2.69 -0.88
CA THR A 148 -10.79 2.98 -2.10
C THR A 148 -11.10 4.47 -2.24
N VAL A 149 -11.46 5.15 -1.14
CA VAL A 149 -11.65 6.60 -1.14
C VAL A 149 -10.35 7.30 -1.53
N GLY A 150 -9.21 6.91 -0.96
CA GLY A 150 -7.90 7.45 -1.33
C GLY A 150 -7.56 7.24 -2.80
N ALA A 151 -7.80 6.03 -3.31
CA ALA A 151 -7.59 5.68 -4.71
C ALA A 151 -8.46 6.49 -5.68
N THR A 152 -9.64 6.91 -5.23
CA THR A 152 -10.54 7.78 -6.03
C THR A 152 -10.12 9.26 -5.93
N LEU A 153 -9.74 9.71 -4.72
CA LEU A 153 -9.36 11.10 -4.50
C LEU A 153 -8.05 11.47 -5.21
N GLY A 154 -7.11 10.54 -5.35
CA GLY A 154 -5.83 10.79 -6.03
C GLY A 154 -5.99 11.27 -7.47
N PRO A 155 -6.60 10.49 -8.37
CA PRO A 155 -6.84 10.91 -9.75
C PRO A 155 -7.76 12.13 -9.86
N ALA A 156 -8.78 12.23 -9.01
CA ALA A 156 -9.66 13.40 -8.99
C ALA A 156 -8.88 14.69 -8.63
N ALA A 157 -8.01 14.60 -7.62
CA ALA A 157 -7.12 15.72 -7.26
C ALA A 157 -6.14 16.05 -8.39
N ALA A 158 -5.60 15.04 -9.07
CA ALA A 158 -4.71 15.24 -10.22
C ALA A 158 -5.39 16.07 -11.31
N ILE A 159 -6.63 15.74 -11.69
CA ILE A 159 -7.39 16.46 -12.71
C ILE A 159 -7.60 17.95 -12.28
N VAL A 160 -8.04 18.16 -11.04
CA VAL A 160 -8.29 19.52 -10.53
C VAL A 160 -6.99 20.33 -10.47
N LEU A 161 -5.92 19.73 -9.96
CA LEU A 161 -4.62 20.39 -9.84
C LEU A 161 -3.99 20.68 -11.21
N MET A 162 -4.13 19.78 -12.20
CA MET A 162 -3.69 20.05 -13.58
C MET A 162 -4.36 21.31 -14.13
N TYR A 163 -5.68 21.41 -13.96
CA TYR A 163 -6.41 22.60 -14.39
C TYR A 163 -5.95 23.88 -13.66
N LEU A 164 -5.73 23.81 -12.33
CA LEU A 164 -5.31 24.97 -11.52
C LEU A 164 -3.84 25.37 -11.76
N CYS A 165 -2.99 24.43 -12.12
CA CYS A 165 -1.56 24.65 -12.37
C CYS A 165 -1.22 24.84 -13.85
N ASN A 166 -2.22 25.13 -14.72
CA ASN A 166 -2.03 25.32 -16.16
C ASN A 166 -1.25 24.17 -16.83
N ASP A 167 -1.62 22.94 -16.53
CA ASP A 167 -1.05 21.70 -17.07
C ASP A 167 0.45 21.47 -16.72
N ASP A 168 0.97 22.16 -15.70
CA ASP A 168 2.32 21.89 -15.21
C ASP A 168 2.35 20.62 -14.34
N ILE A 169 2.62 19.49 -14.98
CA ILE A 169 2.68 18.16 -14.35
C ILE A 169 3.68 18.14 -13.20
N ARG A 170 4.85 18.80 -13.33
CA ARG A 170 5.88 18.79 -12.27
C ARG A 170 5.39 19.46 -10.99
N THR A 171 4.73 20.59 -11.13
CA THR A 171 4.11 21.29 -10.00
C THR A 171 3.03 20.42 -9.35
N VAL A 172 2.18 19.76 -10.14
CA VAL A 172 1.12 18.89 -9.62
C VAL A 172 1.71 17.68 -8.87
N LEU A 173 2.79 17.07 -9.36
CA LEU A 173 3.46 15.96 -8.69
C LEU A 173 4.00 16.32 -7.30
N TRP A 174 4.38 17.60 -7.05
CA TRP A 174 4.77 18.05 -5.71
C TRP A 174 3.64 17.95 -4.68
N PHE A 175 2.38 18.16 -5.10
CA PHE A 175 1.25 18.06 -4.18
C PHE A 175 1.08 16.65 -3.60
N ALA A 176 1.59 15.60 -4.28
CA ALA A 176 1.55 14.25 -3.75
C ALA A 176 2.39 14.06 -2.46
N VAL A 177 3.37 14.93 -2.22
CA VAL A 177 4.19 14.90 -1.01
C VAL A 177 3.37 15.18 0.24
N ILE A 178 2.38 16.07 0.14
CA ILE A 178 1.56 16.49 1.30
C ILE A 178 0.81 15.29 1.91
N PRO A 179 -0.06 14.58 1.18
CA PRO A 179 -0.74 13.43 1.76
C PRO A 179 0.21 12.30 2.14
N ALA A 180 1.35 12.11 1.46
CA ALA A 180 2.34 11.12 1.88
C ALA A 180 2.93 11.41 3.27
N VAL A 181 3.28 12.66 3.55
CA VAL A 181 3.78 13.09 4.86
C VAL A 181 2.68 12.96 5.92
N LEU A 182 1.44 13.35 5.59
CA LEU A 182 0.30 13.18 6.49
C LEU A 182 0.07 11.70 6.83
N ALA A 183 0.20 10.79 5.88
CA ALA A 183 0.08 9.34 6.12
C ALA A 183 1.09 8.86 7.17
N VAL A 184 2.36 9.23 7.01
CA VAL A 184 3.42 8.85 7.97
C VAL A 184 3.15 9.46 9.35
N THR A 185 2.76 10.74 9.39
CA THR A 185 2.47 11.45 10.63
C THR A 185 1.32 10.79 11.40
N VAL A 186 0.20 10.49 10.72
CA VAL A 186 -0.96 9.82 11.32
C VAL A 186 -0.57 8.43 11.83
N LEU A 187 0.24 7.68 11.09
CA LEU A 187 0.72 6.36 11.53
C LEU A 187 1.57 6.45 12.80
N VAL A 188 2.54 7.36 12.81
CA VAL A 188 3.47 7.50 13.95
C VAL A 188 2.75 7.94 15.21
N LEU A 189 1.84 8.90 15.11
CA LEU A 189 1.14 9.49 16.25
C LEU A 189 -0.13 8.73 16.66
N GLY A 190 -0.82 8.11 15.70
CA GLY A 190 -2.13 7.50 15.93
C GLY A 190 -2.13 6.00 16.22
N VAL A 191 -0.99 5.32 16.04
CA VAL A 191 -0.88 3.87 16.25
C VAL A 191 0.23 3.60 17.27
N GLU A 192 -0.06 2.74 18.24
CA GLU A 192 0.94 2.24 19.19
C GLU A 192 1.37 0.82 18.79
N GLU A 193 2.60 0.42 19.14
CA GLU A 193 3.04 -0.97 18.99
C GLU A 193 2.27 -1.82 19.99
N PRO A 194 1.59 -2.91 19.57
CA PRO A 194 0.88 -3.79 20.50
C PRO A 194 1.83 -4.41 21.55
N ALA A 195 1.50 -4.25 22.84
CA ALA A 195 2.38 -4.62 23.95
C ALA A 195 2.64 -6.15 24.12
N HIS A 196 1.88 -7.00 23.44
CA HIS A 196 1.90 -8.46 23.63
C HIS A 196 2.13 -9.25 22.33
N LEU A 197 2.94 -8.75 21.44
CA LEU A 197 3.44 -9.60 20.37
C LEU A 197 4.55 -10.50 20.97
N GLU A 198 4.16 -11.59 21.63
CA GLU A 198 5.11 -12.69 21.77
C GLU A 198 5.61 -13.05 20.38
N SER A 199 6.89 -12.82 20.15
CA SER A 199 7.59 -13.34 18.98
C SER A 199 7.42 -14.85 19.01
N LYS A 200 6.31 -15.33 18.45
CA LYS A 200 6.19 -16.76 18.19
C LYS A 200 7.23 -17.03 17.12
N THR A 201 8.32 -17.60 17.54
CA THR A 201 9.34 -18.17 16.65
C THR A 201 8.63 -19.23 15.79
N LYS A 202 7.91 -18.76 14.77
CA LYS A 202 7.38 -19.67 13.76
C LYS A 202 8.59 -20.21 13.04
N ALA A 203 8.67 -21.52 12.97
CA ALA A 203 9.68 -22.20 12.18
C ALA A 203 9.78 -21.53 10.79
N PRO A 204 11.00 -21.38 10.25
CA PRO A 204 11.15 -20.80 8.92
C PRO A 204 10.27 -21.60 7.94
N LEU A 205 9.56 -20.90 7.06
CA LEU A 205 8.77 -21.50 6.00
C LEU A 205 9.64 -22.52 5.26
N ARG A 206 9.33 -23.81 5.40
CA ARG A 206 10.01 -24.88 4.68
C ARG A 206 9.23 -25.17 3.41
N LEU A 207 9.92 -25.33 2.30
CA LEU A 207 9.28 -25.75 1.04
C LEU A 207 8.52 -27.08 1.19
N ALA A 208 8.89 -27.91 2.19
CA ALA A 208 8.18 -29.12 2.54
C ALA A 208 6.73 -28.84 3.03
N ASP A 209 6.52 -27.74 3.75
CA ASP A 209 5.21 -27.37 4.31
C ASP A 209 4.17 -27.08 3.20
N ILE A 210 4.65 -26.73 2.01
CA ILE A 210 3.80 -26.50 0.82
C ILE A 210 3.12 -27.80 0.37
N LYS A 211 3.76 -28.96 0.60
CA LYS A 211 3.20 -30.26 0.23
C LYS A 211 2.11 -30.76 1.18
N GLU A 212 2.03 -30.17 2.38
CA GLU A 212 1.02 -30.50 3.39
C GLU A 212 -0.27 -29.68 3.21
N LEU A 213 -0.30 -28.73 2.25
CA LEU A 213 -1.47 -27.92 1.97
C LEU A 213 -2.54 -28.72 1.25
N ASP A 214 -3.78 -28.63 1.77
CA ASP A 214 -4.94 -29.32 1.22
C ASP A 214 -5.24 -28.91 -0.23
N SER A 215 -5.83 -29.84 -0.98
CA SER A 215 -6.30 -29.59 -2.36
C SER A 215 -7.26 -28.41 -2.47
N ALA A 216 -8.10 -28.17 -1.46
CA ALA A 216 -8.98 -27.01 -1.37
C ALA A 216 -8.22 -25.68 -1.37
N TYR A 217 -7.07 -25.64 -0.69
CA TYR A 217 -6.19 -24.46 -0.71
C TYR A 217 -5.69 -24.15 -2.13
N TRP A 218 -5.22 -25.17 -2.85
CA TRP A 218 -4.73 -25.00 -4.22
C TRP A 218 -5.83 -24.61 -5.21
N LEU A 219 -7.05 -25.09 -4.99
CA LEU A 219 -8.22 -24.69 -5.79
C LEU A 219 -8.52 -23.20 -5.59
N VAL A 220 -8.50 -22.69 -4.34
CA VAL A 220 -8.72 -21.27 -4.04
C VAL A 220 -7.61 -20.41 -4.63
N ILE A 221 -6.34 -20.83 -4.52
CA ILE A 221 -5.21 -20.13 -5.15
C ILE A 221 -5.36 -20.10 -6.66
N GLY A 222 -5.70 -21.23 -7.28
CA GLY A 222 -5.92 -21.31 -8.74
C GLY A 222 -7.04 -20.40 -9.21
N ALA A 223 -8.19 -20.44 -8.56
CA ALA A 223 -9.31 -19.57 -8.86
C ALA A 223 -8.97 -18.08 -8.68
N GLY A 224 -8.29 -17.73 -7.57
CA GLY A 224 -7.81 -16.38 -7.31
C GLY A 224 -6.82 -15.89 -8.36
N THR A 225 -5.91 -16.76 -8.80
CA THR A 225 -4.94 -16.44 -9.86
C THR A 225 -5.64 -16.16 -11.18
N VAL A 226 -6.59 -17.02 -11.60
CA VAL A 226 -7.37 -16.80 -12.83
C VAL A 226 -8.14 -15.49 -12.75
N PHE A 227 -8.79 -15.20 -11.61
CA PHE A 227 -9.52 -13.97 -11.40
C PHE A 227 -8.61 -12.73 -11.45
N THR A 228 -7.43 -12.81 -10.86
CA THR A 228 -6.44 -11.72 -10.89
C THR A 228 -5.92 -11.48 -12.30
N LEU A 229 -5.62 -12.55 -13.05
CA LEU A 229 -5.19 -12.46 -14.45
C LEU A 229 -6.29 -11.85 -15.34
N ALA A 230 -7.56 -12.19 -15.11
CA ALA A 230 -8.67 -11.60 -15.85
C ALA A 230 -8.79 -10.08 -15.63
N ARG A 231 -8.47 -9.59 -14.43
CA ARG A 231 -8.47 -8.15 -14.10
C ARG A 231 -7.19 -7.41 -14.55
N PHE A 232 -6.11 -8.12 -14.80
CA PHE A 232 -4.84 -7.52 -15.23
C PHE A 232 -4.92 -6.86 -16.61
N SER A 233 -5.92 -7.23 -17.42
CA SER A 233 -6.17 -6.66 -18.75
C SER A 233 -6.85 -5.28 -18.72
N GLU A 234 -7.27 -4.78 -17.55
CA GLU A 234 -8.00 -3.51 -17.41
C GLU A 234 -7.11 -2.35 -16.91
N ALA A 235 -5.81 -2.58 -16.74
CA ALA A 235 -4.83 -1.60 -16.25
C ALA A 235 -3.99 -0.99 -17.44
#